data_125524c9f66c8ddf1ecfe2f15a6bad0f
#
_entry.id   125524c9f66c8ddf1ecfe2f15a6bad0f
#
_cell.length_a   1.000
_cell.length_b   1.000
_cell.length_c   1.000
_cell.angle_alpha   90.00
_cell.angle_beta   90.00
_cell.angle_gamma   90.00
#
_symmetry.space_group_name_H-M   'P 1'
#
loop_
_entity.id
_entity.type
_entity.pdbx_description
1 polymer ?
#
loop_
_entity_poly.entity_id
_entity_poly.type
_entity_poly.pdbx_seq_one_letter_code
_entity_poly.pdbx_strand_id
1 'polypeptide(L)'
;MKNVLYAQLIGAAAMLTITLSVQCRKKKHMMMVQSAAHMLYAFQYALLGAFSAAFMDAIAVLRNMLFYKYDKSKKQVPLYLTIIVLLITALIGYLNYTNPLSLLPVIIAMLYTIGASFKDPKVYKYIFGFCAIAWLFYNLKFKAYVCV
;
A
#
# COMPACT_ATOMS: atom_id res chain seq x y z
N MET A 1 9.82 1.45 -25.33
CA MET A 1 10.86 0.69 -24.58
C MET A 1 11.49 1.50 -23.44
N LYS A 2 11.92 2.76 -23.65
CA LYS A 2 12.56 3.57 -22.57
C LYS A 2 11.66 3.76 -21.33
N ASN A 3 10.36 4.04 -21.51
CA ASN A 3 9.44 4.24 -20.39
C ASN A 3 9.28 3.00 -19.50
N VAL A 4 9.34 1.80 -20.09
CA VAL A 4 9.26 0.54 -19.33
C VAL A 4 10.50 0.36 -18.46
N LEU A 5 11.70 0.68 -18.96
CA LEU A 5 12.93 0.59 -18.18
C LEU A 5 12.91 1.55 -17.00
N TYR A 6 12.48 2.80 -17.20
CA TYR A 6 12.33 3.76 -16.11
C TYR A 6 11.31 3.30 -15.07
N ALA A 7 10.17 2.76 -15.52
CA ALA A 7 9.15 2.20 -14.61
C ALA A 7 9.73 1.06 -13.77
N GLN A 8 10.52 0.16 -14.35
CA GLN A 8 11.16 -0.93 -13.61
C GLN A 8 12.17 -0.44 -12.57
N LEU A 9 12.98 0.57 -12.90
CA LEU A 9 13.93 1.16 -11.95
C LEU A 9 13.21 1.84 -10.78
N ILE A 10 12.12 2.56 -11.06
CA ILE A 10 11.29 3.19 -10.01
C ILE A 10 10.66 2.11 -9.13
N GLY A 11 10.15 1.02 -9.72
CA GLY A 11 9.59 -0.11 -8.99
C GLY A 11 10.60 -0.79 -8.07
N ALA A 12 11.83 -1.00 -8.55
CA ALA A 12 12.91 -1.55 -7.72
C ALA A 12 13.22 -0.62 -6.53
N ALA A 13 13.29 0.70 -6.75
CA ALA A 13 13.48 1.67 -5.68
C ALA A 13 12.31 1.65 -4.69
N ALA A 14 11.06 1.55 -5.17
CA ALA A 14 9.88 1.44 -4.34
C ALA A 14 9.91 0.17 -3.47
N MET A 15 10.28 -0.97 -4.06
CA MET A 15 10.41 -2.25 -3.35
C MET A 15 11.46 -2.19 -2.24
N LEU A 16 12.63 -1.63 -2.52
CA LEU A 16 13.67 -1.42 -1.51
C LEU A 16 13.17 -0.51 -0.39
N THR A 17 12.49 0.58 -0.74
CA THR A 17 11.95 1.54 0.24
C THR A 17 10.90 0.89 1.15
N ILE A 18 9.97 0.11 0.59
CA ILE A 18 8.92 -0.55 1.39
C ILE A 18 9.51 -1.63 2.29
N THR A 19 10.51 -2.37 1.83
CA THR A 19 11.22 -3.38 2.61
C THR A 19 11.97 -2.73 3.79
N LEU A 20 12.64 -1.61 3.56
CA LEU A 20 13.31 -0.84 4.62
C LEU A 20 12.31 -0.32 5.67
N SER A 21 11.07 -0.05 5.29
CA SER A 21 10.04 0.41 6.22
C SER A 21 9.79 -0.57 7.37
N VAL A 22 9.91 -1.88 7.12
CA VAL A 22 9.67 -2.92 8.13
C VAL A 22 10.71 -2.89 9.25
N GLN A 23 11.91 -2.39 8.97
CA GLN A 23 12.98 -2.25 9.95
C GLN A 23 12.74 -1.09 10.92
N CYS A 24 11.85 -0.15 10.59
CA CYS A 24 11.51 0.96 11.45
C CYS A 24 10.89 0.47 12.77
N ARG A 25 11.47 0.89 13.90
CA ARG A 25 10.96 0.53 15.25
C ARG A 25 9.65 1.23 15.59
N LYS A 26 9.47 2.47 15.14
CA LYS A 26 8.28 3.29 15.42
C LYS A 26 7.33 3.27 14.22
N LYS A 27 6.06 2.99 14.49
CA LYS A 27 4.99 2.93 13.48
C LYS A 27 4.92 4.20 12.62
N LYS A 28 5.05 5.38 13.22
CA LYS A 28 5.06 6.66 12.49
C LYS A 28 6.14 6.74 11.41
N HIS A 29 7.36 6.26 11.71
CA HIS A 29 8.45 6.25 10.73
C HIS A 29 8.19 5.21 9.64
N MET A 30 7.66 4.04 10.01
CA MET A 30 7.21 3.02 9.08
C MET A 30 6.19 3.58 8.08
N MET A 31 5.16 4.29 8.57
CA MET A 31 4.14 4.92 7.72
C MET A 31 4.71 5.98 6.78
N MET A 32 5.67 6.79 7.23
CA MET A 32 6.33 7.79 6.37
C MET A 32 7.12 7.12 5.24
N VAL A 33 7.94 6.12 5.56
CA VAL A 33 8.74 5.40 4.56
C VAL A 33 7.82 4.65 3.58
N GLN A 34 6.74 4.05 4.08
CA GLN A 34 5.74 3.42 3.21
C GLN A 34 5.03 4.43 2.31
N SER A 35 4.74 5.65 2.79
CA SER A 35 4.16 6.69 1.93
C SER A 35 5.09 7.03 0.77
N ALA A 36 6.39 7.16 1.03
CA ALA A 36 7.37 7.38 -0.03
C ALA A 36 7.40 6.21 -1.04
N ALA A 37 7.37 4.97 -0.56
CA ALA A 37 7.30 3.79 -1.42
C ALA A 37 6.02 3.76 -2.28
N HIS A 38 4.86 4.04 -1.69
CA HIS A 38 3.59 4.10 -2.43
C HIS A 38 3.57 5.23 -3.46
N MET A 39 4.21 6.38 -3.20
CA MET A 39 4.37 7.42 -4.21
C MET A 39 5.19 6.90 -5.41
N LEU A 40 6.29 6.20 -5.16
CA LEU A 40 7.10 5.61 -6.24
C LEU A 40 6.30 4.55 -7.02
N TYR A 41 5.54 3.69 -6.34
CA TYR A 41 4.67 2.72 -7.01
C TYR A 41 3.57 3.41 -7.83
N ALA A 42 2.94 4.47 -7.33
CA ALA A 42 1.94 5.23 -8.08
C ALA A 42 2.53 5.80 -9.38
N PHE A 43 3.75 6.35 -9.33
CA PHE A 43 4.48 6.80 -10.51
C PHE A 43 4.80 5.65 -11.47
N GLN A 44 5.29 4.52 -10.96
CA GLN A 44 5.57 3.33 -11.76
C GLN A 44 4.33 2.87 -12.51
N TYR A 45 3.21 2.70 -11.79
CA TYR A 45 1.96 2.23 -12.39
C TYR A 45 1.37 3.24 -13.38
N ALA A 46 1.50 4.53 -13.14
CA ALA A 46 1.10 5.56 -14.09
C ALA A 46 1.91 5.48 -15.39
N LEU A 47 3.23 5.28 -15.31
CA LEU A 47 4.11 5.09 -16.49
C LEU A 47 3.78 3.80 -17.26
N LEU A 48 3.27 2.77 -16.57
CA LEU A 48 2.85 1.50 -17.19
C LEU A 48 1.40 1.52 -17.70
N GLY A 49 0.66 2.64 -17.50
CA GLY A 49 -0.76 2.75 -17.87
C GLY A 49 -1.72 2.01 -16.93
N ALA A 50 -1.24 1.49 -15.79
CA ALA A 50 -2.04 0.77 -14.80
C ALA A 50 -2.69 1.76 -13.81
N PHE A 51 -3.56 2.64 -14.28
CA PHE A 51 -4.12 3.74 -13.49
C PHE A 51 -4.89 3.29 -12.25
N SER A 52 -5.58 2.13 -12.30
CA SER A 52 -6.28 1.61 -11.13
C SER A 52 -5.32 1.31 -9.96
N ALA A 53 -4.17 0.69 -10.25
CA ALA A 53 -3.14 0.45 -9.25
C ALA A 53 -2.52 1.77 -8.75
N ALA A 54 -2.26 2.72 -9.65
CA ALA A 54 -1.76 4.04 -9.26
C ALA A 54 -2.72 4.77 -8.31
N PHE A 55 -4.04 4.70 -8.54
CA PHE A 55 -5.05 5.27 -7.63
C PHE A 55 -5.06 4.58 -6.28
N MET A 56 -4.91 3.26 -6.22
CA MET A 56 -4.85 2.52 -4.96
C MET A 56 -3.64 2.93 -4.13
N ASP A 57 -2.48 3.11 -4.77
CA ASP A 57 -1.28 3.61 -4.09
C ASP A 57 -1.44 5.08 -3.62
N ALA A 58 -2.07 5.93 -4.41
CA ALA A 58 -2.39 7.30 -3.98
C ALA A 58 -3.27 7.31 -2.72
N ILE A 59 -4.27 6.43 -2.64
CA ILE A 59 -5.11 6.27 -1.43
C ILE A 59 -4.27 5.77 -0.26
N ALA A 60 -3.35 4.82 -0.49
CA ALA A 60 -2.46 4.33 0.56
C ALA A 60 -1.58 5.47 1.12
N VAL A 61 -1.09 6.38 0.27
CA VAL A 61 -0.37 7.59 0.72
C VAL A 61 -1.26 8.47 1.58
N LEU A 62 -2.46 8.83 1.12
CA LEU A 62 -3.39 9.67 1.88
C LEU A 62 -3.75 9.05 3.22
N ARG A 63 -4.09 7.75 3.25
CA ARG A 63 -4.35 6.99 4.47
C ARG A 63 -3.16 7.07 5.44
N ASN A 64 -1.96 6.78 4.97
CA ASN A 64 -0.76 6.79 5.81
C ASN A 64 -0.48 8.18 6.37
N MET A 65 -0.67 9.25 5.59
CA MET A 65 -0.51 10.63 6.06
C MET A 65 -1.55 11.01 7.12
N LEU A 66 -2.81 10.60 6.92
CA LEU A 66 -3.87 10.84 7.90
C LEU A 66 -3.59 10.09 9.22
N PHE A 67 -3.28 8.80 9.13
CA PHE A 67 -3.03 7.97 10.30
C PHE A 67 -1.73 8.36 11.03
N TYR A 68 -0.72 8.83 10.30
CA TYR A 68 0.52 9.37 10.86
C TYR A 68 0.26 10.54 11.84
N LYS A 69 -0.69 11.44 11.52
CA LYS A 69 -1.03 12.56 12.42
C LYS A 69 -1.52 12.07 13.79
N TYR A 70 -2.34 11.01 13.80
CA TYR A 70 -2.85 10.41 15.04
C TYR A 70 -1.75 9.68 15.81
N ASP A 71 -0.92 8.89 15.11
CA ASP A 71 0.19 8.16 15.74
C ASP A 71 1.24 9.12 16.31
N LYS A 72 1.55 10.22 15.61
CA LYS A 72 2.43 11.28 16.12
C LYS A 72 1.91 11.90 17.40
N SER A 73 0.60 12.10 17.52
CA SER A 73 -0.08 12.64 18.70
C SER A 73 -0.35 11.58 19.77
N LYS A 74 0.15 10.34 19.61
CA LYS A 74 -0.10 9.18 20.50
C LYS A 74 -1.61 8.87 20.70
N LYS A 75 -2.46 9.35 19.80
CA LYS A 75 -3.90 9.09 19.79
C LYS A 75 -4.20 7.88 18.90
N GLN A 76 -5.26 7.17 19.25
CA GLN A 76 -5.78 6.11 18.38
C GLN A 76 -6.48 6.74 17.17
N VAL A 77 -6.33 6.11 16.00
CA VAL A 77 -7.08 6.51 14.82
C VAL A 77 -8.58 6.32 15.11
N PRO A 78 -9.42 7.35 14.93
CA PRO A 78 -10.85 7.22 15.17
C PRO A 78 -11.48 6.16 14.25
N LEU A 79 -12.42 5.38 14.79
CA LEU A 79 -13.09 4.32 14.06
C LEU A 79 -13.78 4.84 12.79
N TYR A 80 -14.43 6.01 12.88
CA TYR A 80 -15.12 6.61 11.73
C TYR A 80 -14.17 6.89 10.56
N LEU A 81 -12.94 7.35 10.86
CA LEU A 81 -11.93 7.61 9.83
C LEU A 81 -11.46 6.31 9.17
N THR A 82 -11.28 5.26 9.96
CA THR A 82 -10.94 3.93 9.44
C THR A 82 -12.04 3.41 8.52
N ILE A 83 -13.32 3.55 8.94
CA ILE A 83 -14.48 3.14 8.13
C ILE A 83 -14.55 3.94 6.82
N ILE A 84 -14.34 5.25 6.86
CA ILE A 84 -14.34 6.09 5.64
C ILE A 84 -13.28 5.60 4.65
N VAL A 85 -12.06 5.36 5.11
CA VAL A 85 -10.97 4.87 4.24
C VAL A 85 -11.30 3.49 3.68
N LEU A 86 -11.89 2.59 4.48
CA LEU A 86 -12.32 1.27 4.01
C LEU A 86 -13.40 1.37 2.94
N LEU A 87 -14.41 2.25 3.12
CA LEU A 87 -15.47 2.47 2.15
C LEU A 87 -14.92 3.03 0.83
N ILE A 88 -14.01 4.01 0.89
CA ILE A 88 -13.35 4.56 -0.31
C ILE A 88 -12.57 3.46 -1.02
N THR A 89 -11.81 2.65 -0.28
CA THR A 89 -11.04 1.54 -0.84
C THR A 89 -11.94 0.50 -1.51
N ALA A 90 -13.07 0.15 -0.87
CA ALA A 90 -14.06 -0.78 -1.42
C ALA A 90 -14.72 -0.23 -2.68
N LEU A 91 -15.12 1.06 -2.66
CA LEU A 91 -15.75 1.72 -3.81
C LEU A 91 -14.80 1.73 -5.03
N ILE A 92 -13.54 2.10 -4.83
CA ILE A 92 -12.56 2.11 -5.92
C ILE A 92 -12.28 0.68 -6.41
N GLY A 93 -12.22 -0.29 -5.49
CA GLY A 93 -12.11 -1.70 -5.85
C GLY A 93 -13.28 -2.18 -6.69
N TYR A 94 -14.50 -1.79 -6.35
CA TYR A 94 -15.71 -2.10 -7.10
C TYR A 94 -15.69 -1.48 -8.50
N LEU A 95 -15.35 -0.20 -8.61
CA LEU A 95 -15.27 0.52 -9.89
C LEU A 95 -14.21 -0.03 -10.83
N ASN A 96 -13.15 -0.63 -10.30
CA ASN A 96 -12.05 -1.23 -11.06
C ASN A 96 -12.13 -2.77 -11.13
N TYR A 97 -13.27 -3.35 -10.76
CA TYR A 97 -13.46 -4.80 -10.80
C TYR A 97 -13.47 -5.31 -12.25
N THR A 98 -12.54 -6.18 -12.57
CA THR A 98 -12.43 -6.83 -13.90
C THR A 98 -12.52 -8.35 -13.80
N ASN A 99 -12.02 -8.93 -12.72
CA ASN A 99 -12.00 -10.36 -12.47
C ASN A 99 -11.80 -10.65 -10.98
N PRO A 100 -12.06 -11.87 -10.48
CA PRO A 100 -11.91 -12.19 -9.06
C PRO A 100 -10.54 -11.87 -8.46
N LEU A 101 -9.47 -11.94 -9.26
CA LEU A 101 -8.11 -11.62 -8.80
C LEU A 101 -7.90 -10.13 -8.58
N SER A 102 -8.68 -9.26 -9.24
CA SER A 102 -8.63 -7.82 -9.01
C SER A 102 -9.12 -7.41 -7.60
N LEU A 103 -9.81 -8.33 -6.90
CA LEU A 103 -10.19 -8.13 -5.50
C LEU A 103 -9.02 -8.30 -4.52
N LEU A 104 -7.98 -9.06 -4.87
CA LEU A 104 -6.87 -9.33 -3.97
C LEU A 104 -6.15 -8.05 -3.52
N PRO A 105 -5.76 -7.11 -4.41
CA PRO A 105 -5.22 -5.82 -3.98
C PRO A 105 -6.14 -5.01 -3.08
N VAL A 106 -7.45 -5.09 -3.30
CA VAL A 106 -8.46 -4.39 -2.49
C VAL A 106 -8.49 -4.97 -1.07
N ILE A 107 -8.56 -6.29 -0.96
CA ILE A 107 -8.54 -6.99 0.33
C ILE A 107 -7.26 -6.66 1.10
N ILE A 108 -6.11 -6.70 0.43
CA ILE A 108 -4.82 -6.35 1.02
C ILE A 108 -4.83 -4.90 1.51
N ALA A 109 -5.31 -3.94 0.71
CA ALA A 109 -5.40 -2.54 1.10
C ALA A 109 -6.33 -2.31 2.30
N MET A 110 -7.43 -3.08 2.39
CA MET A 110 -8.33 -3.08 3.55
C MET A 110 -7.63 -3.62 4.80
N LEU A 111 -6.93 -4.75 4.70
CA LEU A 111 -6.16 -5.33 5.80
C LEU A 111 -5.08 -4.37 6.30
N TYR A 112 -4.36 -3.69 5.40
CA TYR A 112 -3.42 -2.64 5.78
C TYR A 112 -4.08 -1.48 6.51
N THR A 113 -5.27 -1.07 6.08
CA THR A 113 -6.02 0.02 6.72
C THR A 113 -6.41 -0.37 8.14
N ILE A 114 -6.93 -1.58 8.33
CA ILE A 114 -7.26 -2.13 9.64
C ILE A 114 -6.00 -2.21 10.52
N GLY A 115 -4.92 -2.80 10.01
CA GLY A 115 -3.64 -2.90 10.73
C GLY A 115 -3.08 -1.54 11.16
N ALA A 116 -3.19 -0.55 10.27
CA ALA A 116 -2.73 0.80 10.53
C ALA A 116 -3.58 1.55 11.58
N SER A 117 -4.81 1.14 11.83
CA SER A 117 -5.67 1.75 12.86
C SER A 117 -5.31 1.32 14.29
N PHE A 118 -4.67 0.17 14.47
CA PHE A 118 -4.22 -0.29 15.78
C PHE A 118 -3.04 0.53 16.32
N LYS A 119 -2.98 0.71 17.64
CA LYS A 119 -1.85 1.41 18.29
C LYS A 119 -0.56 0.59 18.29
N ASP A 120 -0.68 -0.74 18.42
CA ASP A 120 0.47 -1.62 18.55
C ASP A 120 1.17 -1.78 17.19
N PRO A 121 2.44 -1.36 17.09
CA PRO A 121 3.22 -1.52 15.86
C PRO A 121 3.46 -2.98 15.49
N LYS A 122 3.38 -3.92 16.44
CA LYS A 122 3.54 -5.36 16.17
C LYS A 122 2.40 -5.88 15.32
N VAL A 123 1.15 -5.54 15.66
CA VAL A 123 -0.03 -5.93 14.89
C VAL A 123 0.09 -5.45 13.44
N TYR A 124 0.50 -4.21 13.25
CA TYR A 124 0.71 -3.67 11.92
C TYR A 124 1.78 -4.43 11.13
N LYS A 125 2.91 -4.78 11.78
CA LYS A 125 3.98 -5.58 11.13
C LYS A 125 3.55 -6.99 10.77
N TYR A 126 2.78 -7.67 11.61
CA TYR A 126 2.25 -9.00 11.30
C TYR A 126 1.30 -8.97 10.09
N ILE A 127 0.38 -8.01 10.07
CA ILE A 127 -0.53 -7.82 8.92
C ILE A 127 0.28 -7.49 7.66
N PHE A 128 1.30 -6.64 7.78
CA PHE A 128 2.19 -6.31 6.67
C PHE A 128 2.87 -7.56 6.11
N GLY A 129 3.46 -8.40 6.97
CA GLY A 129 4.12 -9.64 6.55
C GLY A 129 3.17 -10.61 5.84
N PHE A 130 1.96 -10.80 6.39
CA PHE A 130 0.94 -11.62 5.76
C PHE A 130 0.53 -11.09 4.38
N CYS A 131 0.29 -9.78 4.29
CA CYS A 131 -0.05 -9.15 3.03
C CYS A 131 1.08 -9.19 2.00
N ALA A 132 2.34 -9.13 2.43
CA ALA A 132 3.50 -9.26 1.54
C ALA A 132 3.53 -10.63 0.84
N ILE A 133 3.18 -11.70 1.56
CA ILE A 133 3.06 -13.04 0.97
C ILE A 133 1.93 -13.07 -0.08
N ALA A 134 0.77 -12.48 0.22
CA ALA A 134 -0.33 -12.39 -0.73
C ALA A 134 0.05 -11.59 -1.99
N TRP A 135 0.79 -10.48 -1.81
CA TRP A 135 1.33 -9.70 -2.92
C TRP A 135 2.33 -10.48 -3.77
N LEU A 136 3.18 -11.29 -3.15
CA LEU A 136 4.12 -12.16 -3.87
C LEU A 136 3.37 -13.07 -4.85
N PHE A 137 2.33 -13.78 -4.38
CA PHE A 137 1.52 -14.65 -5.24
C PHE A 137 0.82 -13.87 -6.37
N TYR A 138 0.28 -12.69 -6.08
CA TYR A 138 -0.36 -11.83 -7.07
C TYR A 138 0.63 -11.43 -8.17
N ASN A 139 1.79 -10.91 -7.79
CA ASN A 139 2.81 -10.44 -8.73
C ASN A 139 3.41 -11.56 -9.58
N LEU A 140 3.63 -12.74 -9.01
CA LEU A 140 4.07 -13.93 -9.76
C LEU A 140 3.07 -14.30 -10.85
N LYS A 141 1.77 -14.26 -10.55
CA LYS A 141 0.73 -14.58 -11.55
C LYS A 141 0.65 -13.56 -12.66
N PHE A 142 0.84 -12.28 -12.39
CA PHE A 142 0.83 -11.21 -13.39
C PHE A 142 2.20 -10.92 -14.03
N LYS A 143 3.21 -11.77 -13.75
CA LYS A 143 4.59 -11.62 -14.28
C LYS A 143 5.21 -10.25 -13.97
N ALA A 144 4.81 -9.63 -12.88
CA ALA A 144 5.36 -8.38 -12.37
C ALA A 144 6.64 -8.65 -11.56
N TYR A 145 7.64 -9.25 -12.22
CA TYR A 145 8.85 -9.79 -11.57
C TYR A 145 9.70 -8.77 -10.82
N VAL A 146 9.55 -7.49 -11.10
CA VAL A 146 10.28 -6.44 -10.36
C VAL A 146 9.57 -6.05 -9.05
N CYS A 147 8.31 -6.44 -8.90
CA CYS A 147 7.53 -6.19 -7.67
C CYS A 147 7.48 -7.44 -6.76
N VAL A 148 8.21 -8.50 -7.10
CA VAL A 148 8.36 -9.73 -6.33
C VAL A 148 9.61 -9.67 -5.47
#